data_215b6d5bc98c68dc3acce756786f2fff
#
_entry.id   215b6d5bc98c68dc3acce756786f2fff
#
_cell.length_a   1.000
_cell.length_b   1.000
_cell.length_c   1.000
_cell.angle_alpha   90.00
_cell.angle_beta   90.00
_cell.angle_gamma   90.00
#
_symmetry.space_group_name_H-M   'P 1'
#
loop_
_entity.id
_entity.type
_entity.pdbx_description
1 polymer ?
#
loop_
_entity_poly.entity_id
_entity_poly.type
_entity_poly.pdbx_seq_one_letter_code
_entity_poly.pdbx_strand_id
1 'polypeptide(L)'
;MAVVAEGERERVYLSPTPEHEEAARGASPEWRPESPLPDHPRDFKTPNYGLTTFGDLFTSRQLVALTTFSDLVGEAVERVRRDAEAVSAQSGGLPQDDRPLREDGRGPRAYAEAVGVYLGFGVSKQADLSNSLCAWEPVAQCPRHLFTRQAIPMVWSFAEGNPLGNNSGSWSTFVEGIEKAFSKNFGMDCSKSKGYVAQSDAAGQNFSLAKVVSTDPPYYDNIGYADLSDFFYVWLRRSLAPIYPDLFATLGTPKAGELVATPYRHESPEAAEAFFMEGMTRALGRLAEQAHPAFPVTVYYAFKQSETREGETRNTGWEAFLEAVMRAGFAVTGTWPMRTENSSRMNGQETNALASSIVLACRRRAPDAPSVTRREFLAELRRELPPALRRMQAENIAPVDLAQAAIGPGMAAFTRHGAVLNAQGAHLSVRDALTEINGLLDETLVEREGDFDAGSRWALAWFEQHGFGEGEFGVAETLSKAKNTSVRALVEAGLLESRHGRVRLLPPSELSADWKPAGEGEGENTVWETVHHLIRVLESGGERPAAELVVRLGSRAETARELAYRLYLICERLGRAAEAQSYNALVRSWPELTRLARNPDALRSAQDSPSLF
;
A
#
# COMPACT_ATOMS: atom_id res chain seq x y z
N MET A 1 19.61 -14.43 -27.71
CA MET A 1 19.05 -15.38 -26.71
C MET A 1 20.20 -16.06 -25.97
N ALA A 2 20.01 -16.43 -24.74
CA ALA A 2 20.99 -17.20 -23.96
C ALA A 2 20.26 -18.31 -23.19
N VAL A 3 20.95 -19.46 -23.04
CA VAL A 3 20.57 -20.51 -22.11
C VAL A 3 21.30 -20.24 -20.81
N VAL A 4 20.58 -20.12 -19.71
CA VAL A 4 21.15 -19.88 -18.37
C VAL A 4 21.30 -21.20 -17.66
N ALA A 5 22.52 -21.56 -17.31
CA ALA A 5 22.85 -22.79 -16.60
C ALA A 5 23.48 -22.49 -15.23
N GLU A 6 23.45 -23.48 -14.34
CA GLU A 6 24.13 -23.43 -13.06
C GLU A 6 25.63 -23.62 -13.26
N GLY A 7 26.45 -22.71 -12.70
CA GLY A 7 27.90 -22.82 -12.62
C GLY A 7 28.36 -23.08 -11.18
N GLU A 8 29.67 -23.18 -10.97
CA GLU A 8 30.22 -23.48 -9.62
C GLU A 8 29.96 -22.38 -8.57
N ARG A 9 29.96 -21.11 -8.99
CA ARG A 9 29.78 -19.94 -8.10
C ARG A 9 28.72 -18.95 -8.58
N GLU A 10 28.41 -18.97 -9.87
CA GLU A 10 27.49 -18.03 -10.52
C GLU A 10 26.76 -18.71 -11.71
N ARG A 11 25.73 -18.06 -12.23
CA ARG A 11 25.03 -18.51 -13.44
C ARG A 11 25.92 -18.37 -14.66
N VAL A 12 25.90 -19.37 -15.55
CA VAL A 12 26.62 -19.36 -16.82
C VAL A 12 25.63 -19.09 -17.96
N TYR A 13 25.99 -18.18 -18.84
CA TYR A 13 25.16 -17.78 -19.97
C TYR A 13 25.77 -18.40 -21.25
N LEU A 14 25.03 -19.31 -21.87
CA LEU A 14 25.46 -20.10 -23.04
C LEU A 14 24.65 -19.71 -24.26
N SER A 15 25.23 -19.87 -25.44
CA SER A 15 24.45 -19.79 -26.68
C SER A 15 23.52 -20.99 -26.80
N PRO A 16 22.29 -20.83 -27.32
CA PRO A 16 21.41 -21.97 -27.58
C PRO A 16 22.03 -22.88 -28.65
N THR A 17 21.84 -24.19 -28.48
CA THR A 17 22.24 -25.19 -29.48
C THR A 17 21.11 -25.44 -30.48
N PRO A 18 21.39 -26.10 -31.65
CA PRO A 18 20.34 -26.48 -32.59
C PRO A 18 19.22 -27.33 -31.96
N GLU A 19 19.56 -28.21 -31.01
CA GLU A 19 18.58 -29.04 -30.28
C GLU A 19 17.63 -28.19 -29.44
N HIS A 20 18.12 -27.12 -28.80
CA HIS A 20 17.27 -26.17 -28.07
C HIS A 20 16.27 -25.46 -29.00
N GLU A 21 16.74 -25.09 -30.21
CA GLU A 21 15.89 -24.44 -31.20
C GLU A 21 14.85 -25.40 -31.79
N GLU A 22 15.26 -26.64 -32.08
CA GLU A 22 14.38 -27.68 -32.60
C GLU A 22 13.28 -28.03 -31.58
N ALA A 23 13.62 -28.21 -30.30
CA ALA A 23 12.66 -28.43 -29.23
C ALA A 23 11.66 -27.26 -29.09
N ALA A 24 12.15 -26.01 -29.26
CA ALA A 24 11.27 -24.85 -29.21
C ALA A 24 10.30 -24.79 -30.42
N ARG A 25 10.77 -25.10 -31.62
CA ARG A 25 9.95 -25.10 -32.84
C ARG A 25 9.01 -26.30 -32.92
N GLY A 26 9.41 -27.45 -32.35
CA GLY A 26 8.59 -28.67 -32.29
C GLY A 26 7.47 -28.63 -31.26
N ALA A 27 7.44 -27.65 -30.37
CA ALA A 27 6.39 -27.54 -29.37
C ALA A 27 5.04 -27.23 -30.04
N SER A 28 4.07 -28.15 -29.89
CA SER A 28 2.72 -28.03 -30.44
C SER A 28 1.70 -28.20 -29.31
N PRO A 29 1.19 -27.11 -28.75
CA PRO A 29 0.17 -27.17 -27.71
C PRO A 29 -1.17 -27.65 -28.30
N GLU A 30 -1.83 -28.60 -27.64
CA GLU A 30 -3.15 -29.09 -28.03
C GLU A 30 -4.27 -28.12 -27.68
N TRP A 31 -4.00 -27.21 -26.76
CA TRP A 31 -4.95 -26.21 -26.29
C TRP A 31 -4.25 -24.89 -25.92
N ARG A 32 -4.99 -23.80 -26.05
CA ARG A 32 -4.59 -22.46 -25.60
C ARG A 32 -5.83 -21.68 -25.13
N PRO A 33 -5.69 -20.74 -24.19
CA PRO A 33 -6.80 -19.87 -23.83
C PRO A 33 -7.08 -18.86 -24.93
N GLU A 34 -8.25 -18.95 -25.55
CA GLU A 34 -8.67 -18.10 -26.67
C GLU A 34 -9.45 -16.85 -26.23
N SER A 35 -9.73 -16.73 -24.93
CA SER A 35 -10.43 -15.57 -24.39
C SER A 35 -9.67 -14.29 -24.73
N PRO A 36 -10.36 -13.24 -25.21
CA PRO A 36 -9.73 -11.97 -25.55
C PRO A 36 -9.21 -11.26 -24.31
N LEU A 37 -8.10 -10.55 -24.46
CA LEU A 37 -7.62 -9.61 -23.45
C LEU A 37 -8.57 -8.40 -23.38
N PRO A 38 -8.80 -7.84 -22.17
CA PRO A 38 -9.58 -6.62 -22.00
C PRO A 38 -8.98 -5.43 -22.77
N ASP A 39 -9.84 -4.62 -23.37
CA ASP A 39 -9.44 -3.34 -23.95
C ASP A 39 -9.33 -2.27 -22.85
N HIS A 40 -8.27 -2.37 -22.05
CA HIS A 40 -8.00 -1.49 -20.93
C HIS A 40 -6.66 -0.78 -21.13
N PRO A 41 -6.65 0.47 -21.62
CA PRO A 41 -5.43 1.15 -22.09
C PRO A 41 -4.40 1.40 -20.99
N ARG A 42 -4.79 1.41 -19.71
CA ARG A 42 -3.88 1.57 -18.56
C ARG A 42 -3.19 0.25 -18.17
N ASP A 43 -3.97 -0.81 -18.01
CA ASP A 43 -3.51 -2.03 -17.35
C ASP A 43 -3.11 -3.13 -18.33
N PHE A 44 -3.60 -3.06 -19.58
CA PHE A 44 -3.28 -4.02 -20.66
C PHE A 44 -2.60 -3.31 -21.83
N LYS A 45 -1.29 -3.48 -21.95
CA LYS A 45 -0.51 -2.85 -23.04
C LYS A 45 -0.27 -3.78 -24.22
N THR A 46 -0.33 -5.08 -24.01
CA THR A 46 -0.03 -6.12 -25.00
C THR A 46 -0.94 -6.13 -26.22
N PRO A 47 -2.25 -5.79 -26.17
CA PRO A 47 -3.09 -5.71 -27.37
C PRO A 47 -2.58 -4.70 -28.40
N ASN A 48 -1.96 -3.61 -28.00
CA ASN A 48 -1.35 -2.63 -28.89
C ASN A 48 -0.19 -3.17 -29.73
N TYR A 49 0.31 -4.35 -29.40
CA TYR A 49 1.43 -5.02 -30.04
C TYR A 49 1.02 -6.36 -30.66
N GLY A 50 -0.29 -6.61 -30.83
CA GLY A 50 -0.82 -7.79 -31.50
C GLY A 50 -1.02 -9.01 -30.62
N LEU A 51 -0.79 -8.93 -29.30
CA LEU A 51 -1.14 -9.98 -28.34
C LEU A 51 -2.55 -9.70 -27.84
N THR A 52 -3.56 -10.34 -28.44
CA THR A 52 -4.97 -9.98 -28.25
C THR A 52 -5.76 -10.98 -27.42
N THR A 53 -5.21 -12.16 -27.18
CA THR A 53 -5.83 -13.21 -26.35
C THR A 53 -4.90 -13.58 -25.19
N PHE A 54 -5.46 -14.20 -24.14
CA PHE A 54 -4.63 -14.72 -23.05
C PHE A 54 -3.63 -15.76 -23.53
N GLY A 55 -3.95 -16.54 -24.58
CA GLY A 55 -3.04 -17.50 -25.19
C GLY A 55 -1.83 -16.87 -25.87
N ASP A 56 -1.94 -15.64 -26.35
CA ASP A 56 -0.82 -14.93 -27.00
C ASP A 56 0.27 -14.52 -26.00
N LEU A 57 -0.04 -14.53 -24.69
CA LEU A 57 0.91 -14.20 -23.64
C LEU A 57 1.93 -15.33 -23.38
N PHE A 58 1.79 -16.48 -24.03
CA PHE A 58 2.62 -17.66 -23.80
C PHE A 58 3.27 -18.15 -25.08
N THR A 59 4.48 -18.66 -24.99
CA THR A 59 5.11 -19.43 -26.08
C THR A 59 4.48 -20.80 -26.21
N SER A 60 4.66 -21.48 -27.36
CA SER A 60 4.17 -22.84 -27.55
C SER A 60 4.70 -23.80 -26.48
N ARG A 61 5.97 -23.69 -26.07
CA ARG A 61 6.55 -24.52 -25.00
C ARG A 61 5.88 -24.30 -23.65
N GLN A 62 5.62 -23.03 -23.30
CA GLN A 62 4.94 -22.66 -22.06
C GLN A 62 3.51 -23.17 -22.05
N LEU A 63 2.80 -23.09 -23.18
CA LEU A 63 1.47 -23.66 -23.34
C LEU A 63 1.48 -25.19 -23.17
N VAL A 64 2.42 -25.91 -23.79
CA VAL A 64 2.56 -27.36 -23.61
C VAL A 64 2.79 -27.70 -22.14
N ALA A 65 3.71 -27.01 -21.46
CA ALA A 65 3.97 -27.26 -20.04
C ALA A 65 2.74 -27.00 -19.16
N LEU A 66 2.10 -25.85 -19.32
CA LEU A 66 0.95 -25.46 -18.49
C LEU A 66 -0.28 -26.32 -18.75
N THR A 67 -0.55 -26.71 -20.00
CA THR A 67 -1.64 -27.63 -20.31
C THR A 67 -1.38 -29.00 -19.72
N THR A 68 -0.17 -29.54 -19.84
CA THR A 68 0.22 -30.81 -19.25
C THR A 68 0.06 -30.80 -17.74
N PHE A 69 0.59 -29.79 -17.02
CA PHE A 69 0.40 -29.70 -15.59
C PHE A 69 -1.08 -29.56 -15.19
N SER A 70 -1.85 -28.81 -15.96
CA SER A 70 -3.29 -28.64 -15.73
C SER A 70 -4.05 -29.96 -15.86
N ASP A 71 -3.73 -30.79 -16.84
CA ASP A 71 -4.36 -32.11 -17.08
C ASP A 71 -3.93 -33.12 -16.01
N LEU A 72 -2.66 -33.10 -15.64
CA LEU A 72 -2.12 -33.93 -14.55
C LEU A 72 -2.78 -33.66 -13.17
N VAL A 73 -3.36 -32.47 -12.95
CA VAL A 73 -4.16 -32.22 -11.73
C VAL A 73 -5.33 -33.21 -11.65
N GLY A 74 -6.05 -33.42 -12.76
CA GLY A 74 -7.16 -34.39 -12.79
C GLY A 74 -6.70 -35.83 -12.54
N GLU A 75 -5.60 -36.25 -13.16
CA GLU A 75 -5.02 -37.57 -12.94
C GLU A 75 -4.56 -37.76 -11.50
N ALA A 76 -3.95 -36.73 -10.89
CA ALA A 76 -3.54 -36.75 -9.49
C ALA A 76 -4.74 -36.89 -8.55
N VAL A 77 -5.84 -36.19 -8.80
CA VAL A 77 -7.09 -36.33 -8.03
C VAL A 77 -7.58 -37.78 -8.05
N GLU A 78 -7.66 -38.39 -9.22
CA GLU A 78 -8.10 -39.77 -9.35
C GLU A 78 -7.15 -40.79 -8.68
N ARG A 79 -5.85 -40.54 -8.72
CA ARG A 79 -4.87 -41.36 -8.05
C ARG A 79 -4.98 -41.25 -6.53
N VAL A 80 -5.01 -40.00 -6.02
CA VAL A 80 -5.15 -39.74 -4.58
C VAL A 80 -6.47 -40.31 -4.04
N ARG A 81 -7.57 -40.23 -4.80
CA ARG A 81 -8.85 -40.82 -4.41
C ARG A 81 -8.73 -42.32 -4.21
N ARG A 82 -8.17 -43.05 -5.18
CA ARG A 82 -7.95 -44.51 -5.11
C ARG A 82 -7.06 -44.92 -3.93
N ASP A 83 -5.95 -44.19 -3.75
CA ASP A 83 -5.01 -44.46 -2.66
C ASP A 83 -5.68 -44.22 -1.29
N ALA A 84 -6.45 -43.13 -1.16
CA ALA A 84 -7.19 -42.81 0.07
C ALA A 84 -8.32 -43.81 0.37
N GLU A 85 -9.03 -44.31 -0.66
CA GLU A 85 -10.03 -45.38 -0.51
C GLU A 85 -9.37 -46.67 -0.01
N ALA A 86 -8.23 -47.06 -0.59
CA ALA A 86 -7.51 -48.26 -0.19
C ALA A 86 -7.00 -48.19 1.28
N VAL A 87 -6.42 -47.04 1.66
CA VAL A 87 -5.95 -46.83 3.05
C VAL A 87 -7.11 -46.80 4.03
N SER A 88 -8.23 -46.17 3.69
CA SER A 88 -9.41 -46.07 4.57
C SER A 88 -10.07 -47.44 4.78
N ALA A 89 -10.08 -48.31 3.76
CA ALA A 89 -10.58 -49.67 3.86
C ALA A 89 -9.72 -50.56 4.78
N GLN A 90 -8.40 -50.32 4.82
CA GLN A 90 -7.45 -51.11 5.58
C GLN A 90 -7.27 -50.67 7.03
N SER A 91 -7.24 -49.36 7.28
CA SER A 91 -6.84 -48.76 8.56
C SER A 91 -7.85 -47.81 9.19
N GLY A 92 -9.01 -47.60 8.56
CA GLY A 92 -10.06 -46.73 9.10
C GLY A 92 -9.71 -45.22 9.10
N GLY A 93 -8.92 -44.74 8.12
CA GLY A 93 -8.37 -43.39 8.10
C GLY A 93 -9.42 -42.28 7.86
N LEU A 94 -10.09 -42.28 6.72
CA LEU A 94 -11.10 -41.27 6.37
C LEU A 94 -12.52 -41.83 6.51
N PRO A 95 -13.54 -41.01 6.84
CA PRO A 95 -14.93 -41.44 6.89
C PRO A 95 -15.41 -42.01 5.56
N GLN A 96 -16.36 -42.93 5.60
CA GLN A 96 -17.09 -43.37 4.40
C GLN A 96 -18.12 -42.31 4.01
N ASP A 97 -17.66 -41.31 3.26
CA ASP A 97 -18.46 -40.20 2.78
C ASP A 97 -18.08 -39.92 1.32
N ASP A 98 -19.02 -40.12 0.39
CA ASP A 98 -18.80 -39.93 -1.05
C ASP A 98 -19.21 -38.54 -1.55
N ARG A 99 -19.62 -37.65 -0.64
CA ARG A 99 -19.94 -36.26 -1.01
C ARG A 99 -18.69 -35.54 -1.50
N PRO A 100 -18.83 -34.68 -2.53
CA PRO A 100 -17.71 -33.88 -3.01
C PRO A 100 -17.29 -32.82 -1.99
N LEU A 101 -16.09 -32.27 -2.16
CA LEU A 101 -15.56 -31.18 -1.32
C LEU A 101 -16.51 -29.98 -1.24
N ARG A 102 -17.13 -29.58 -2.36
CA ARG A 102 -18.09 -28.46 -2.44
C ARG A 102 -19.39 -28.68 -1.62
N GLU A 103 -19.66 -29.91 -1.18
CA GLU A 103 -20.80 -30.28 -0.36
C GLU A 103 -20.40 -30.69 1.06
N ASP A 104 -19.26 -30.17 1.54
CA ASP A 104 -18.69 -30.48 2.84
C ASP A 104 -18.38 -31.99 3.06
N GLY A 105 -18.06 -32.73 1.98
CA GLY A 105 -17.58 -34.08 2.03
C GLY A 105 -16.30 -34.21 2.87
N ARG A 106 -16.13 -35.37 3.53
CA ARG A 106 -14.99 -35.63 4.42
C ARG A 106 -14.28 -36.95 4.10
N GLY A 107 -14.75 -37.68 3.12
CA GLY A 107 -14.18 -38.94 2.71
C GLY A 107 -13.08 -38.84 1.66
N PRO A 108 -12.65 -39.98 1.10
CA PRO A 108 -11.57 -40.07 0.11
C PRO A 108 -11.74 -39.15 -1.10
N ARG A 109 -12.97 -39.00 -1.60
CA ARG A 109 -13.28 -38.11 -2.71
C ARG A 109 -12.97 -36.63 -2.39
N ALA A 110 -13.54 -36.12 -1.29
CA ALA A 110 -13.34 -34.72 -0.88
C ALA A 110 -11.87 -34.45 -0.53
N TYR A 111 -11.16 -35.41 0.04
CA TYR A 111 -9.73 -35.30 0.30
C TYR A 111 -8.93 -35.16 -1.01
N ALA A 112 -9.22 -35.99 -2.01
CA ALA A 112 -8.56 -35.95 -3.29
C ALA A 112 -8.86 -34.62 -4.05
N GLU A 113 -10.12 -34.17 -4.02
CA GLU A 113 -10.53 -32.89 -4.59
C GLU A 113 -9.80 -31.71 -3.90
N ALA A 114 -9.61 -31.75 -2.57
CA ALA A 114 -8.84 -30.74 -1.83
C ALA A 114 -7.36 -30.71 -2.28
N VAL A 115 -6.72 -31.86 -2.45
CA VAL A 115 -5.36 -31.94 -3.03
C VAL A 115 -5.33 -31.33 -4.43
N GLY A 116 -6.34 -31.64 -5.26
CA GLY A 116 -6.49 -31.06 -6.60
C GLY A 116 -6.57 -29.53 -6.61
N VAL A 117 -7.27 -28.94 -5.63
CA VAL A 117 -7.34 -27.47 -5.49
C VAL A 117 -5.95 -26.86 -5.26
N TYR A 118 -5.15 -27.46 -4.37
CA TYR A 118 -3.80 -26.97 -4.12
C TYR A 118 -2.86 -27.16 -5.31
N LEU A 119 -2.98 -28.25 -6.03
CA LEU A 119 -2.23 -28.46 -7.28
C LEU A 119 -2.64 -27.44 -8.36
N GLY A 120 -3.94 -27.10 -8.44
CA GLY A 120 -4.43 -26.03 -9.31
C GLY A 120 -3.82 -24.68 -8.99
N PHE A 121 -3.60 -24.35 -7.70
CA PHE A 121 -2.84 -23.16 -7.32
C PHE A 121 -1.37 -23.23 -7.77
N GLY A 122 -0.77 -24.44 -7.80
CA GLY A 122 0.54 -24.66 -8.40
C GLY A 122 0.57 -24.29 -9.89
N VAL A 123 -0.47 -24.65 -10.65
CA VAL A 123 -0.61 -24.26 -12.08
C VAL A 123 -0.70 -22.74 -12.21
N SER A 124 -1.46 -22.05 -11.36
CA SER A 124 -1.53 -20.59 -11.36
C SER A 124 -0.17 -19.93 -11.09
N LYS A 125 0.59 -20.46 -10.12
CA LYS A 125 1.95 -20.00 -9.85
C LYS A 125 2.89 -20.22 -11.03
N GLN A 126 2.78 -21.38 -11.68
CA GLN A 126 3.55 -21.68 -12.88
C GLN A 126 3.21 -20.69 -14.01
N ALA A 127 1.94 -20.38 -14.24
CA ALA A 127 1.52 -19.42 -15.26
C ALA A 127 2.09 -18.02 -15.03
N ASP A 128 2.17 -17.56 -13.78
CA ASP A 128 2.71 -16.25 -13.40
C ASP A 128 4.23 -16.12 -13.67
N LEU A 129 4.95 -17.25 -13.68
CA LEU A 129 6.42 -17.31 -13.93
C LEU A 129 6.82 -17.92 -15.26
N SER A 130 5.88 -18.49 -16.03
CA SER A 130 6.12 -19.14 -17.31
C SER A 130 5.26 -18.52 -18.41
N ASN A 131 5.50 -17.26 -18.72
CA ASN A 131 4.85 -16.53 -19.81
C ASN A 131 5.87 -15.65 -20.55
N SER A 132 5.50 -15.14 -21.72
CA SER A 132 6.39 -14.32 -22.56
C SER A 132 6.60 -12.89 -22.07
N LEU A 133 6.09 -12.56 -20.89
CA LEU A 133 6.20 -11.25 -20.26
C LEU A 133 7.00 -11.26 -18.95
N CYS A 134 7.58 -12.40 -18.58
CA CYS A 134 8.46 -12.53 -17.41
C CYS A 134 9.83 -11.92 -17.72
N ALA A 135 10.17 -10.81 -17.07
CA ALA A 135 11.48 -10.19 -17.25
C ALA A 135 12.59 -10.97 -16.49
N TRP A 136 13.84 -10.76 -16.89
CA TRP A 136 14.99 -11.26 -16.15
C TRP A 136 15.35 -10.32 -15.00
N GLU A 137 15.56 -10.87 -13.81
CA GLU A 137 16.06 -10.13 -12.64
C GLU A 137 17.59 -10.28 -12.57
N PRO A 138 18.37 -9.23 -12.87
CA PRO A 138 19.82 -9.33 -12.93
C PRO A 138 20.50 -9.62 -11.60
N VAL A 139 19.96 -9.10 -10.50
CA VAL A 139 20.54 -9.24 -9.16
C VAL A 139 20.27 -10.63 -8.60
N ALA A 140 19.01 -11.07 -8.64
CA ALA A 140 18.63 -12.41 -8.17
C ALA A 140 18.91 -13.51 -9.20
N GLN A 141 19.25 -13.15 -10.44
CA GLN A 141 19.53 -14.05 -11.56
C GLN A 141 18.42 -15.10 -11.78
N CYS A 142 17.17 -14.64 -11.85
CA CYS A 142 16.00 -15.50 -12.05
C CYS A 142 14.90 -14.78 -12.85
N PRO A 143 13.91 -15.51 -13.41
CA PRO A 143 12.71 -14.90 -13.97
C PRO A 143 11.92 -14.15 -12.90
N ARG A 144 11.39 -12.97 -13.26
CA ARG A 144 10.45 -12.20 -12.44
C ARG A 144 9.02 -12.62 -12.75
N HIS A 145 8.15 -12.52 -11.76
CA HIS A 145 6.70 -12.67 -11.93
C HIS A 145 6.14 -11.66 -12.94
N LEU A 146 5.12 -12.05 -13.69
CA LEU A 146 4.35 -11.14 -14.53
C LEU A 146 3.74 -10.02 -13.67
N PHE A 147 3.06 -10.39 -12.60
CA PHE A 147 2.38 -9.46 -11.69
C PHE A 147 3.33 -8.85 -10.63
N THR A 148 4.44 -8.24 -11.08
CA THR A 148 5.24 -7.36 -10.20
C THR A 148 4.50 -6.06 -9.87
N ARG A 149 3.45 -5.74 -10.63
CA ARG A 149 2.47 -4.67 -10.42
C ARG A 149 1.11 -5.13 -10.96
N GLN A 150 0.06 -4.42 -10.62
CA GLN A 150 -1.31 -4.73 -11.03
C GLN A 150 -1.57 -4.30 -12.50
N ALA A 151 -0.87 -4.91 -13.44
CA ALA A 151 -1.01 -4.66 -14.88
C ALA A 151 -0.34 -5.80 -15.68
N ILE A 152 -0.73 -5.96 -16.94
CA ILE A 152 -0.05 -6.79 -17.94
C ILE A 152 0.72 -5.87 -18.90
N PRO A 153 2.00 -5.55 -18.58
CA PRO A 153 2.83 -4.68 -19.39
C PRO A 153 3.37 -5.41 -20.62
N MET A 154 3.71 -4.70 -21.69
CA MET A 154 4.49 -5.26 -22.77
C MET A 154 5.96 -5.38 -22.37
N VAL A 155 6.57 -6.53 -22.63
CA VAL A 155 7.98 -6.83 -22.41
C VAL A 155 8.58 -7.32 -23.74
N TRP A 156 9.69 -6.71 -24.17
CA TRP A 156 10.33 -7.02 -25.47
C TRP A 156 11.28 -8.22 -25.41
N SER A 157 11.81 -8.53 -24.25
CA SER A 157 12.62 -9.72 -24.01
C SER A 157 12.18 -10.36 -22.71
N PHE A 158 11.98 -11.68 -22.73
CA PHE A 158 11.50 -12.41 -21.57
C PHE A 158 12.47 -13.50 -21.15
N ALA A 159 12.34 -13.93 -19.90
CA ALA A 159 13.03 -15.07 -19.34
C ALA A 159 12.04 -16.23 -19.15
N GLU A 160 12.49 -17.44 -19.43
CA GLU A 160 11.71 -18.66 -19.25
C GLU A 160 12.45 -19.61 -18.29
N GLY A 161 11.78 -19.97 -17.20
CA GLY A 161 12.29 -20.94 -16.25
C GLY A 161 12.04 -22.38 -16.71
N ASN A 162 12.93 -23.32 -16.37
CA ASN A 162 12.68 -24.73 -16.58
C ASN A 162 11.67 -25.25 -15.54
N PRO A 163 10.44 -25.62 -15.93
CA PRO A 163 9.42 -26.08 -14.99
C PRO A 163 9.74 -27.42 -14.31
N LEU A 164 10.64 -28.22 -14.89
CA LEU A 164 11.07 -29.52 -14.39
C LEU A 164 12.41 -29.47 -13.63
N GLY A 165 13.00 -28.29 -13.49
CA GLY A 165 14.26 -28.10 -12.75
C GLY A 165 14.07 -27.91 -11.26
N ASN A 166 15.17 -27.54 -10.58
CA ASN A 166 15.21 -27.19 -9.15
C ASN A 166 15.46 -25.69 -8.94
N ASN A 167 15.04 -24.86 -9.86
CA ASN A 167 15.25 -23.42 -9.88
C ASN A 167 13.96 -22.66 -9.49
N SER A 168 14.11 -21.37 -9.27
CA SER A 168 12.95 -20.48 -9.13
C SER A 168 12.05 -20.58 -10.35
N GLY A 169 10.78 -20.88 -10.15
CA GLY A 169 9.81 -21.10 -11.22
C GLY A 169 9.62 -22.57 -11.63
N SER A 170 10.28 -23.53 -10.94
CA SER A 170 10.02 -24.95 -11.14
C SER A 170 8.78 -25.42 -10.41
N TRP A 171 8.13 -26.46 -10.92
CA TRP A 171 6.95 -27.08 -10.31
C TRP A 171 7.22 -27.57 -8.88
N SER A 172 8.37 -28.24 -8.67
CA SER A 172 8.78 -28.73 -7.35
C SER A 172 8.83 -27.61 -6.31
N THR A 173 9.37 -26.45 -6.66
CA THR A 173 9.43 -25.28 -5.76
C THR A 173 8.03 -24.79 -5.37
N PHE A 174 7.05 -24.84 -6.25
CA PHE A 174 5.67 -24.46 -5.93
C PHE A 174 5.00 -25.45 -5.01
N VAL A 175 5.17 -26.76 -5.25
CA VAL A 175 4.64 -27.82 -4.37
C VAL A 175 5.27 -27.73 -2.98
N GLU A 176 6.59 -27.56 -2.88
CA GLU A 176 7.27 -27.31 -1.60
C GLU A 176 6.76 -26.05 -0.87
N GLY A 177 6.45 -25.00 -1.63
CA GLY A 177 5.85 -23.78 -1.08
C GLY A 177 4.49 -24.04 -0.43
N ILE A 178 3.65 -24.86 -1.08
CA ILE A 178 2.37 -25.31 -0.54
C ILE A 178 2.60 -26.14 0.72
N GLU A 179 3.49 -27.13 0.70
CA GLU A 179 3.84 -27.96 1.86
C GLU A 179 4.32 -27.13 3.04
N LYS A 180 5.23 -26.16 2.80
CA LYS A 180 5.72 -25.24 3.84
C LYS A 180 4.60 -24.39 4.44
N ALA A 181 3.62 -23.94 3.63
CA ALA A 181 2.46 -23.21 4.10
C ALA A 181 1.60 -24.07 5.04
N PHE A 182 1.38 -25.34 4.70
CA PHE A 182 0.71 -26.30 5.58
C PHE A 182 1.48 -26.53 6.87
N SER A 183 2.75 -26.89 6.78
CA SER A 183 3.58 -27.23 7.94
C SER A 183 3.66 -26.13 8.98
N LYS A 184 3.70 -24.85 8.55
CA LYS A 184 3.69 -23.70 9.46
C LYS A 184 2.36 -23.47 10.17
N ASN A 185 1.24 -23.85 9.55
CA ASN A 185 -0.10 -23.59 10.07
C ASN A 185 -0.67 -24.77 10.86
N PHE A 186 -0.22 -26.00 10.63
CA PHE A 186 -0.69 -27.19 11.33
C PHE A 186 -0.32 -27.28 12.81
N GLY A 187 0.63 -26.44 13.29
CA GLY A 187 0.96 -26.31 14.72
C GLY A 187 -0.06 -25.49 15.52
N MET A 188 -0.99 -24.82 14.87
CA MET A 188 -2.08 -24.09 15.53
C MET A 188 -3.25 -25.05 15.76
N ASP A 189 -3.74 -25.13 17.01
CA ASP A 189 -4.94 -25.93 17.35
C ASP A 189 -6.19 -25.37 16.65
N CYS A 190 -6.37 -25.76 15.40
CA CYS A 190 -7.54 -25.38 14.58
C CYS A 190 -8.80 -26.16 14.96
N SER A 191 -8.76 -27.03 15.98
CA SER A 191 -9.91 -27.82 16.39
C SER A 191 -11.06 -27.00 16.97
N LYS A 192 -10.78 -25.78 17.44
CA LYS A 192 -11.73 -24.88 18.11
C LYS A 192 -12.40 -23.84 17.23
N SER A 193 -11.92 -23.59 16.02
CA SER A 193 -12.50 -22.61 15.10
C SER A 193 -12.52 -23.10 13.67
N LYS A 194 -13.70 -23.11 13.05
CA LYS A 194 -13.88 -23.42 11.63
C LYS A 194 -13.94 -22.11 10.85
N GLY A 195 -13.04 -21.94 9.87
CA GLY A 195 -13.16 -20.91 8.86
C GLY A 195 -14.31 -21.24 7.88
N TYR A 196 -14.99 -20.19 7.40
CA TYR A 196 -15.97 -20.28 6.33
C TYR A 196 -15.63 -19.29 5.25
N VAL A 197 -15.64 -19.73 4.00
CA VAL A 197 -15.39 -18.87 2.82
C VAL A 197 -16.55 -19.07 1.84
N ALA A 198 -17.07 -17.98 1.33
CA ALA A 198 -18.08 -17.99 0.27
C ALA A 198 -17.85 -16.83 -0.70
N GLN A 199 -18.11 -17.09 -1.98
CA GLN A 199 -18.25 -16.02 -2.97
C GLN A 199 -19.67 -15.51 -2.93
N SER A 200 -19.85 -14.20 -2.74
CA SER A 200 -21.17 -13.58 -2.71
C SER A 200 -21.10 -12.10 -3.08
N ASP A 201 -22.18 -11.58 -3.61
CA ASP A 201 -22.37 -10.15 -3.78
C ASP A 201 -22.42 -9.45 -2.42
N ALA A 202 -21.54 -8.47 -2.22
CA ALA A 202 -21.44 -7.72 -0.97
C ALA A 202 -22.74 -6.97 -0.62
N ALA A 203 -23.52 -6.56 -1.60
CA ALA A 203 -24.80 -5.89 -1.40
C ALA A 203 -25.96 -6.85 -1.03
N GLY A 204 -25.82 -8.16 -1.34
CA GLY A 204 -26.87 -9.17 -1.13
C GLY A 204 -26.59 -10.17 -0.01
N GLN A 205 -25.38 -10.22 0.54
CA GLN A 205 -24.96 -11.24 1.51
C GLN A 205 -25.63 -11.11 2.89
N ASN A 206 -25.62 -12.23 3.67
CA ASN A 206 -26.18 -12.30 5.03
C ASN A 206 -25.17 -12.82 6.08
N PHE A 207 -23.91 -13.09 5.71
CA PHE A 207 -22.95 -13.69 6.67
C PHE A 207 -22.41 -12.68 7.68
N SER A 208 -22.57 -11.39 7.48
CA SER A 208 -22.18 -10.34 8.43
C SER A 208 -23.20 -10.16 9.58
N LEU A 209 -24.33 -10.89 9.56
CA LEU A 209 -25.36 -10.77 10.58
C LEU A 209 -24.81 -11.08 11.99
N ALA A 210 -24.87 -10.08 12.87
CA ALA A 210 -24.37 -10.11 14.25
C ALA A 210 -22.88 -10.51 14.35
N LYS A 211 -22.07 -10.18 13.35
CA LYS A 211 -20.61 -10.43 13.33
C LYS A 211 -19.81 -9.15 13.53
N VAL A 212 -18.59 -9.29 14.01
CA VAL A 212 -17.56 -8.25 13.88
C VAL A 212 -17.13 -8.22 12.42
N VAL A 213 -17.18 -7.05 11.80
CA VAL A 213 -16.93 -6.88 10.37
C VAL A 213 -15.64 -6.11 10.15
N SER A 214 -14.79 -6.66 9.28
CA SER A 214 -13.61 -6.00 8.74
C SER A 214 -13.64 -6.16 7.22
N THR A 215 -13.55 -5.08 6.46
CA THR A 215 -13.70 -5.09 5.00
C THR A 215 -12.65 -4.24 4.32
N ASP A 216 -12.21 -4.70 3.14
CA ASP A 216 -11.28 -4.02 2.23
C ASP A 216 -11.97 -3.91 0.86
N PRO A 217 -12.74 -2.82 0.63
CA PRO A 217 -13.50 -2.65 -0.61
C PRO A 217 -12.60 -2.23 -1.78
N PRO A 218 -13.07 -2.33 -3.03
CA PRO A 218 -12.34 -1.78 -4.18
C PRO A 218 -12.06 -0.29 -4.04
N TYR A 219 -10.86 0.15 -4.46
CA TYR A 219 -10.40 1.54 -4.33
C TYR A 219 -10.76 2.35 -5.58
N TYR A 220 -12.00 2.75 -5.69
CA TYR A 220 -12.58 3.56 -6.77
C TYR A 220 -12.22 3.00 -8.16
N ASP A 221 -11.35 3.65 -8.94
CA ASP A 221 -10.90 3.23 -10.28
C ASP A 221 -9.49 2.61 -10.30
N ASN A 222 -8.92 2.29 -9.14
CA ASN A 222 -7.50 2.01 -9.02
C ASN A 222 -7.08 0.70 -9.70
N ILE A 223 -7.82 -0.39 -9.51
CA ILE A 223 -7.50 -1.72 -10.04
C ILE A 223 -8.77 -2.40 -10.55
N GLY A 224 -8.77 -2.83 -11.82
CA GLY A 224 -9.77 -3.73 -12.39
C GLY A 224 -9.44 -5.18 -12.06
N TYR A 225 -9.77 -5.62 -10.85
CA TYR A 225 -9.40 -6.95 -10.37
C TYR A 225 -9.96 -8.07 -11.23
N ALA A 226 -11.21 -7.96 -11.69
CA ALA A 226 -11.84 -8.99 -12.51
C ALA A 226 -11.12 -9.18 -13.85
N ASP A 227 -10.65 -8.10 -14.47
CA ASP A 227 -9.91 -8.18 -15.73
C ASP A 227 -8.56 -8.87 -15.56
N LEU A 228 -7.81 -8.51 -14.52
CA LEU A 228 -6.50 -9.11 -14.23
C LEU A 228 -6.64 -10.55 -13.74
N SER A 229 -7.71 -10.87 -13.02
CA SER A 229 -7.99 -12.22 -12.51
C SER A 229 -8.23 -13.23 -13.62
N ASP A 230 -8.70 -12.79 -14.79
CA ASP A 230 -8.92 -13.69 -15.93
C ASP A 230 -7.65 -14.40 -16.39
N PHE A 231 -6.46 -13.80 -16.19
CA PHE A 231 -5.18 -14.44 -16.45
C PHE A 231 -5.02 -15.76 -15.66
N PHE A 232 -5.44 -15.79 -14.41
CA PHE A 232 -5.41 -17.00 -13.59
C PHE A 232 -6.65 -17.87 -13.79
N TYR A 233 -7.80 -17.22 -14.00
CA TYR A 233 -9.09 -17.90 -14.14
C TYR A 233 -9.10 -18.90 -15.29
N VAL A 234 -8.49 -18.58 -16.44
CA VAL A 234 -8.46 -19.49 -17.59
C VAL A 234 -7.75 -20.82 -17.28
N TRP A 235 -6.70 -20.80 -16.46
CA TRP A 235 -5.96 -21.98 -16.02
C TRP A 235 -6.67 -22.72 -14.89
N LEU A 236 -7.18 -21.99 -13.88
CA LEU A 236 -7.97 -22.58 -12.78
C LEU A 236 -9.23 -23.24 -13.30
N ARG A 237 -9.92 -22.62 -14.25
CA ARG A 237 -11.10 -23.21 -14.89
C ARG A 237 -10.76 -24.54 -15.56
N ARG A 238 -9.64 -24.65 -16.29
CA ARG A 238 -9.21 -25.90 -16.90
C ARG A 238 -8.95 -26.99 -15.86
N SER A 239 -8.27 -26.64 -14.77
CA SER A 239 -7.86 -27.61 -13.74
C SER A 239 -8.99 -27.98 -12.78
N LEU A 240 -9.86 -27.03 -12.38
CA LEU A 240 -10.75 -27.13 -11.23
C LEU A 240 -12.24 -27.12 -11.56
N ALA A 241 -12.64 -26.92 -12.82
CA ALA A 241 -14.06 -26.97 -13.20
C ALA A 241 -14.76 -28.29 -12.81
N PRO A 242 -14.12 -29.48 -12.84
CA PRO A 242 -14.74 -30.71 -12.35
C PRO A 242 -15.05 -30.71 -10.84
N ILE A 243 -14.25 -29.97 -10.04
CA ILE A 243 -14.41 -29.88 -8.59
C ILE A 243 -15.46 -28.82 -8.22
N TYR A 244 -15.40 -27.64 -8.87
CA TYR A 244 -16.28 -26.51 -8.64
C TYR A 244 -16.97 -26.02 -9.94
N PRO A 245 -17.89 -26.81 -10.51
CA PRO A 245 -18.51 -26.50 -11.80
C PRO A 245 -19.24 -25.15 -11.82
N ASP A 246 -19.92 -24.80 -10.74
CA ASP A 246 -20.69 -23.55 -10.64
C ASP A 246 -19.76 -22.32 -10.60
N LEU A 247 -18.63 -22.41 -9.89
CA LEU A 247 -17.63 -21.35 -9.79
C LEU A 247 -16.96 -21.08 -11.15
N PHE A 248 -16.78 -22.10 -11.96
CA PHE A 248 -16.13 -22.03 -13.27
C PHE A 248 -17.09 -22.17 -14.45
N ALA A 249 -18.37 -21.84 -14.24
CA ALA A 249 -19.40 -21.95 -15.27
C ALA A 249 -19.24 -20.92 -16.41
N THR A 250 -18.66 -19.76 -16.13
CA THR A 250 -18.46 -18.68 -17.10
C THR A 250 -17.11 -18.80 -17.82
N LEU A 251 -16.95 -18.12 -18.97
CA LEU A 251 -15.69 -18.08 -19.72
C LEU A 251 -14.63 -17.17 -19.08
N GLY A 252 -15.02 -16.22 -18.29
CA GLY A 252 -14.16 -15.30 -17.53
C GLY A 252 -14.82 -14.91 -16.20
N THR A 253 -14.11 -14.19 -15.37
CA THR A 253 -14.62 -13.69 -14.09
C THR A 253 -15.77 -12.72 -14.30
N PRO A 254 -16.80 -12.71 -13.43
CA PRO A 254 -17.90 -11.74 -13.52
C PRO A 254 -17.39 -10.30 -13.34
N LYS A 255 -17.70 -9.42 -14.29
CA LYS A 255 -17.24 -8.01 -14.31
C LYS A 255 -18.34 -7.00 -14.00
N ALA A 256 -19.58 -7.32 -14.36
CA ALA A 256 -20.71 -6.38 -14.22
C ALA A 256 -21.03 -5.98 -12.78
N GLY A 257 -20.73 -6.85 -11.80
CA GLY A 257 -20.94 -6.59 -10.38
C GLY A 257 -19.73 -6.03 -9.65
N GLU A 258 -18.58 -5.89 -10.31
CA GLU A 258 -17.36 -5.36 -9.69
C GLU A 258 -17.49 -3.84 -9.50
N LEU A 259 -17.48 -3.38 -8.26
CA LEU A 259 -17.66 -1.97 -7.90
C LEU A 259 -16.36 -1.17 -8.10
N VAL A 260 -16.00 -0.96 -9.37
CA VAL A 260 -14.91 -0.08 -9.78
C VAL A 260 -15.42 0.98 -10.73
N ALA A 261 -15.01 2.23 -10.51
CA ALA A 261 -15.43 3.37 -11.34
C ALA A 261 -14.60 3.46 -12.63
N THR A 262 -14.61 2.40 -13.43
CA THR A 262 -13.76 2.29 -14.63
C THR A 262 -14.53 2.78 -15.86
N PRO A 263 -14.17 3.94 -16.47
CA PRO A 263 -14.97 4.55 -17.54
C PRO A 263 -15.16 3.66 -18.79
N TYR A 264 -14.19 2.80 -19.12
CA TYR A 264 -14.31 1.93 -20.30
C TYR A 264 -15.41 0.85 -20.19
N ARG A 265 -15.93 0.56 -18.97
CA ARG A 265 -17.05 -0.35 -18.73
C ARG A 265 -18.40 0.36 -18.68
N HIS A 266 -18.39 1.69 -18.68
CA HIS A 266 -19.57 2.53 -18.57
C HIS A 266 -19.60 3.55 -19.70
N GLU A 267 -20.75 4.16 -19.97
CA GLU A 267 -20.91 5.11 -21.06
C GLU A 267 -20.12 6.41 -20.88
N SER A 268 -19.85 6.79 -19.62
CA SER A 268 -19.10 8.01 -19.28
C SER A 268 -18.41 7.88 -17.91
N PRO A 269 -17.45 8.76 -17.59
CA PRO A 269 -16.89 8.86 -16.25
C PRO A 269 -17.93 9.10 -15.16
N GLU A 270 -18.95 9.92 -15.44
CA GLU A 270 -20.04 10.24 -14.52
C GLU A 270 -20.91 9.00 -14.26
N ALA A 271 -21.20 8.21 -15.31
CA ALA A 271 -21.93 6.96 -15.16
C ALA A 271 -21.14 5.92 -14.34
N ALA A 272 -19.81 5.86 -14.52
CA ALA A 272 -18.93 5.02 -13.72
C ALA A 272 -18.92 5.43 -12.23
N GLU A 273 -18.85 6.72 -11.95
CA GLU A 273 -18.92 7.26 -10.58
C GLU A 273 -20.29 6.96 -9.95
N ALA A 274 -21.37 7.17 -10.65
CA ALA A 274 -22.73 6.87 -10.17
C ALA A 274 -22.90 5.38 -9.85
N PHE A 275 -22.39 4.49 -10.70
CA PHE A 275 -22.40 3.04 -10.48
C PHE A 275 -21.62 2.66 -9.21
N PHE A 276 -20.42 3.20 -9.05
CA PHE A 276 -19.60 2.98 -7.85
C PHE A 276 -20.33 3.46 -6.59
N MET A 277 -20.82 4.70 -6.60
CA MET A 277 -21.51 5.32 -5.48
C MET A 277 -22.73 4.53 -5.04
N GLU A 278 -23.59 4.14 -5.98
CA GLU A 278 -24.82 3.40 -5.68
C GLU A 278 -24.51 2.01 -5.15
N GLY A 279 -23.61 1.28 -5.82
CA GLY A 279 -23.21 -0.06 -5.41
C GLY A 279 -22.52 -0.10 -4.06
N MET A 280 -21.58 0.83 -3.82
CA MET A 280 -20.87 0.95 -2.55
C MET A 280 -21.81 1.34 -1.41
N THR A 281 -22.75 2.28 -1.65
CA THR A 281 -23.77 2.65 -0.67
C THR A 281 -24.62 1.45 -0.26
N ARG A 282 -25.05 0.62 -1.23
CA ARG A 282 -25.81 -0.61 -0.93
C ARG A 282 -25.00 -1.63 -0.13
N ALA A 283 -23.75 -1.89 -0.55
CA ALA A 283 -22.88 -2.85 0.14
C ALA A 283 -22.58 -2.43 1.60
N LEU A 284 -22.21 -1.17 1.80
CA LEU A 284 -21.95 -0.61 3.13
C LEU A 284 -23.24 -0.51 3.96
N GLY A 285 -24.38 -0.16 3.34
CA GLY A 285 -25.69 -0.16 3.99
C GLY A 285 -26.07 -1.53 4.54
N ARG A 286 -25.78 -2.58 3.76
CA ARG A 286 -25.97 -3.97 4.22
C ARG A 286 -25.12 -4.29 5.45
N LEU A 287 -23.88 -3.84 5.48
CA LEU A 287 -23.01 -3.99 6.66
C LEU A 287 -23.54 -3.17 7.86
N ALA A 288 -24.02 -1.96 7.65
CA ALA A 288 -24.60 -1.13 8.70
C ALA A 288 -25.84 -1.76 9.36
N GLU A 289 -26.65 -2.49 8.56
CA GLU A 289 -27.82 -3.21 9.06
C GLU A 289 -27.46 -4.46 9.86
N GLN A 290 -26.44 -5.19 9.45
CA GLN A 290 -26.15 -6.56 9.91
C GLN A 290 -25.05 -6.65 10.96
N ALA A 291 -24.06 -5.74 10.94
CA ALA A 291 -22.91 -5.81 11.84
C ALA A 291 -23.31 -5.78 13.31
N HIS A 292 -22.50 -6.43 14.14
CA HIS A 292 -22.75 -6.48 15.59
C HIS A 292 -22.68 -5.08 16.20
N PRO A 293 -23.73 -4.60 16.91
CA PRO A 293 -23.84 -3.19 17.34
C PRO A 293 -22.78 -2.77 18.37
N ALA A 294 -22.25 -3.72 19.16
CA ALA A 294 -21.24 -3.42 20.17
C ALA A 294 -19.86 -3.11 19.59
N PHE A 295 -19.58 -3.53 18.35
CA PHE A 295 -18.28 -3.38 17.71
C PHE A 295 -18.35 -2.41 16.53
N PRO A 296 -17.27 -1.66 16.22
CA PRO A 296 -17.20 -0.92 14.98
C PRO A 296 -17.04 -1.87 13.79
N VAL A 297 -17.52 -1.43 12.64
CA VAL A 297 -17.11 -1.97 11.34
C VAL A 297 -15.80 -1.29 10.96
N THR A 298 -14.77 -2.07 10.67
CA THR A 298 -13.49 -1.55 10.19
C THR A 298 -13.43 -1.64 8.66
N VAL A 299 -13.11 -0.52 8.02
CA VAL A 299 -12.99 -0.44 6.56
C VAL A 299 -11.57 0.00 6.22
N TYR A 300 -10.86 -0.85 5.47
CA TYR A 300 -9.53 -0.53 4.96
C TYR A 300 -9.67 0.20 3.64
N TYR A 301 -8.98 1.31 3.49
CA TYR A 301 -9.00 2.06 2.24
C TYR A 301 -7.66 2.73 2.02
N ALA A 302 -7.10 2.56 0.82
CA ALA A 302 -5.95 3.32 0.35
C ALA A 302 -6.36 4.14 -0.85
N PHE A 303 -6.04 5.42 -0.84
CA PHE A 303 -6.29 6.25 -2.01
C PHE A 303 -4.99 6.89 -2.51
N LYS A 304 -4.91 7.10 -3.81
CA LYS A 304 -3.82 7.81 -4.44
C LYS A 304 -4.31 9.22 -4.76
N GLN A 305 -3.62 10.23 -4.25
CA GLN A 305 -3.82 11.59 -4.77
C GLN A 305 -3.42 11.60 -6.26
N SER A 306 -4.38 11.79 -7.16
CA SER A 306 -4.08 12.03 -8.56
C SER A 306 -3.67 13.49 -8.73
N GLU A 307 -2.40 13.74 -9.06
CA GLU A 307 -1.95 15.03 -9.54
C GLU A 307 -2.62 15.31 -10.89
N THR A 308 -3.58 16.19 -10.90
CA THR A 308 -4.07 16.78 -12.15
C THR A 308 -3.13 17.90 -12.58
N ARG A 309 -2.83 17.97 -13.88
CA ARG A 309 -1.87 18.90 -14.52
C ARG A 309 -2.18 20.39 -14.39
N GLU A 310 -3.24 20.80 -13.71
CA GLU A 310 -3.74 22.19 -13.63
C GLU A 310 -4.00 22.70 -12.20
N GLY A 311 -3.28 22.17 -11.19
CA GLY A 311 -3.32 22.77 -9.84
C GLY A 311 -4.59 22.54 -9.02
N GLU A 312 -5.59 21.83 -9.53
CA GLU A 312 -6.72 21.34 -8.75
C GLU A 312 -6.51 19.86 -8.40
N THR A 313 -6.19 19.58 -7.15
CA THR A 313 -6.09 18.21 -6.62
C THR A 313 -7.52 17.65 -6.50
N ARG A 314 -7.97 16.89 -7.50
CA ARG A 314 -9.27 16.20 -7.42
C ARG A 314 -9.10 14.86 -6.69
N ASN A 315 -9.55 14.81 -5.45
CA ASN A 315 -9.67 13.58 -4.64
C ASN A 315 -11.00 12.84 -4.85
N THR A 316 -11.47 12.78 -6.10
CA THR A 316 -12.82 12.31 -6.44
C THR A 316 -13.14 10.93 -5.86
N GLY A 317 -12.19 10.01 -5.88
CA GLY A 317 -12.41 8.64 -5.35
C GLY A 317 -12.58 8.57 -3.85
N TRP A 318 -11.83 9.37 -3.08
CA TRP A 318 -11.94 9.44 -1.63
C TRP A 318 -13.23 10.13 -1.18
N GLU A 319 -13.57 11.25 -1.81
CA GLU A 319 -14.81 11.97 -1.56
C GLU A 319 -16.02 11.10 -1.84
N ALA A 320 -16.05 10.41 -3.00
CA ALA A 320 -17.10 9.49 -3.38
C ALA A 320 -17.23 8.33 -2.37
N PHE A 321 -16.12 7.76 -1.92
CA PHE A 321 -16.13 6.68 -0.95
C PHE A 321 -16.68 7.13 0.41
N LEU A 322 -16.23 8.26 0.95
CA LEU A 322 -16.75 8.80 2.22
C LEU A 322 -18.23 9.19 2.12
N GLU A 323 -18.66 9.72 0.97
CA GLU A 323 -20.07 10.00 0.72
C GLU A 323 -20.91 8.70 0.75
N ALA A 324 -20.40 7.60 0.16
CA ALA A 324 -21.05 6.29 0.22
C ALA A 324 -21.14 5.77 1.67
N VAL A 325 -20.09 5.93 2.48
CA VAL A 325 -20.09 5.56 3.91
C VAL A 325 -21.18 6.31 4.67
N MET A 326 -21.32 7.61 4.42
CA MET A 326 -22.33 8.44 5.08
C MET A 326 -23.77 8.09 4.63
N ARG A 327 -23.98 7.90 3.33
CA ARG A 327 -25.28 7.50 2.75
C ARG A 327 -25.71 6.12 3.25
N ALA A 328 -24.77 5.24 3.49
CA ALA A 328 -25.00 3.92 4.09
C ALA A 328 -25.42 3.98 5.57
N GLY A 329 -25.44 5.18 6.18
CA GLY A 329 -25.87 5.38 7.57
C GLY A 329 -24.77 5.14 8.60
N PHE A 330 -23.50 5.18 8.21
CA PHE A 330 -22.38 5.13 9.13
C PHE A 330 -21.97 6.53 9.63
N ALA A 331 -21.44 6.56 10.85
CA ALA A 331 -20.60 7.62 11.38
C ALA A 331 -19.18 7.08 11.50
N VAL A 332 -18.20 7.85 11.02
CA VAL A 332 -16.78 7.57 11.24
C VAL A 332 -16.44 7.96 12.68
N THR A 333 -15.96 7.02 13.49
CA THR A 333 -15.65 7.24 14.91
C THR A 333 -14.16 7.34 15.18
N GLY A 334 -13.34 6.97 14.21
CA GLY A 334 -11.90 7.07 14.27
C GLY A 334 -11.23 6.58 13.00
N THR A 335 -9.97 6.97 12.82
CA THR A 335 -9.12 6.48 11.74
C THR A 335 -7.77 6.07 12.30
N TRP A 336 -7.18 5.05 11.71
CA TRP A 336 -5.83 4.62 12.01
C TRP A 336 -5.05 4.42 10.72
N PRO A 337 -3.96 5.16 10.49
CA PRO A 337 -3.03 4.84 9.43
C PRO A 337 -2.30 3.55 9.79
N MET A 338 -2.32 2.57 8.89
CA MET A 338 -1.59 1.31 9.02
C MET A 338 -0.55 1.22 7.94
N ARG A 339 0.70 0.99 8.32
CA ARG A 339 1.80 0.82 7.37
C ARG A 339 1.63 -0.51 6.61
N THR A 340 1.15 -0.42 5.38
CA THR A 340 0.91 -1.58 4.51
C THR A 340 1.94 -1.70 3.39
N GLU A 341 2.71 -0.65 3.12
CA GLU A 341 3.66 -0.60 2.01
C GLU A 341 5.07 -1.00 2.46
N ASN A 342 5.72 -1.81 1.62
CA ASN A 342 7.08 -2.28 1.89
C ASN A 342 8.10 -1.18 1.58
N SER A 343 9.11 -1.00 2.43
CA SER A 343 10.17 0.01 2.27
C SER A 343 11.05 -0.19 1.02
N SER A 344 11.01 -1.38 0.42
CA SER A 344 11.76 -1.74 -0.79
C SER A 344 11.04 -1.44 -2.12
N ARG A 345 9.89 -0.76 -2.10
CA ARG A 345 9.12 -0.46 -3.30
C ARG A 345 9.87 0.55 -4.17
N MET A 346 10.26 0.17 -5.39
CA MET A 346 11.04 1.04 -6.32
C MET A 346 10.35 2.38 -6.61
N ASN A 347 9.02 2.44 -6.64
CA ASN A 347 8.25 3.68 -6.80
C ASN A 347 8.17 4.54 -5.52
N GLY A 348 8.66 4.06 -4.39
CA GLY A 348 8.63 4.77 -3.11
C GLY A 348 9.94 5.47 -2.76
N GLN A 349 11.01 5.22 -3.51
CA GLN A 349 12.33 5.80 -3.21
C GLN A 349 12.53 7.20 -3.82
N GLU A 350 11.74 7.55 -4.85
CA GLU A 350 11.85 8.86 -5.53
C GLU A 350 10.56 9.69 -5.49
N THR A 351 9.50 9.22 -4.83
CA THR A 351 8.22 9.93 -4.74
C THR A 351 7.68 9.91 -3.31
N ASN A 352 6.99 10.99 -2.91
CA ASN A 352 6.20 11.07 -1.67
C ASN A 352 4.95 10.15 -1.75
N ALA A 353 5.15 8.87 -2.05
CA ALA A 353 4.04 7.91 -2.06
C ALA A 353 3.57 7.62 -0.63
N LEU A 354 2.25 7.57 -0.44
CA LEU A 354 1.65 7.17 0.84
C LEU A 354 2.23 5.84 1.32
N ALA A 355 2.64 5.81 2.58
CA ALA A 355 3.25 4.64 3.20
C ALA A 355 2.22 3.76 3.92
N SER A 356 0.98 4.23 4.07
CA SER A 356 -0.06 3.55 4.87
C SER A 356 -1.41 3.51 4.16
N SER A 357 -2.18 2.47 4.47
CA SER A 357 -3.62 2.43 4.26
C SER A 357 -4.32 3.05 5.48
N ILE A 358 -5.49 3.65 5.28
CA ILE A 358 -6.32 4.16 6.37
C ILE A 358 -7.33 3.09 6.74
N VAL A 359 -7.43 2.81 8.04
CA VAL A 359 -8.52 2.02 8.60
C VAL A 359 -9.55 2.97 9.18
N LEU A 360 -10.74 2.99 8.61
CA LEU A 360 -11.89 3.72 9.16
C LEU A 360 -12.61 2.82 10.17
N ALA A 361 -12.81 3.29 11.39
CA ALA A 361 -13.74 2.68 12.33
C ALA A 361 -15.09 3.35 12.19
N CYS A 362 -16.08 2.58 11.74
CA CYS A 362 -17.41 3.07 11.46
C CYS A 362 -18.43 2.47 12.42
N ARG A 363 -19.36 3.28 12.93
CA ARG A 363 -20.51 2.83 13.70
C ARG A 363 -21.80 3.30 13.05
N ARG A 364 -22.86 2.53 13.20
CA ARG A 364 -24.17 2.97 12.73
C ARG A 364 -24.53 4.29 13.39
N ARG A 365 -24.84 5.30 12.58
CA ARG A 365 -25.32 6.61 13.06
C ARG A 365 -26.72 6.45 13.65
N ALA A 366 -26.99 7.19 14.74
CA ALA A 366 -28.31 7.21 15.31
C ALA A 366 -29.34 7.74 14.29
N PRO A 367 -30.50 7.08 14.12
CA PRO A 367 -31.51 7.52 13.16
C PRO A 367 -32.03 8.94 13.42
N ASP A 368 -31.99 9.38 14.68
CA ASP A 368 -32.41 10.68 15.19
C ASP A 368 -31.24 11.66 15.37
N ALA A 369 -30.09 11.40 14.75
CA ALA A 369 -28.94 12.28 14.82
C ALA A 369 -29.33 13.71 14.39
N PRO A 370 -29.00 14.74 15.21
CA PRO A 370 -29.43 16.10 14.94
C PRO A 370 -28.74 16.69 13.70
N SER A 371 -29.43 17.58 13.02
CA SER A 371 -28.80 18.47 12.05
C SER A 371 -28.21 19.68 12.74
N VAL A 372 -27.02 20.11 12.30
CA VAL A 372 -26.31 21.27 12.82
C VAL A 372 -25.96 22.25 11.72
N THR A 373 -25.69 23.50 12.09
CA THR A 373 -25.20 24.50 11.14
C THR A 373 -23.69 24.32 10.87
N ARG A 374 -23.19 24.80 9.71
CA ARG A 374 -21.77 24.87 9.41
C ARG A 374 -20.98 25.56 10.53
N ARG A 375 -21.54 26.59 11.17
CA ARG A 375 -20.89 27.30 12.28
C ARG A 375 -20.69 26.43 13.51
N GLU A 376 -21.68 25.63 13.88
CA GLU A 376 -21.60 24.69 14.99
C GLU A 376 -20.59 23.57 14.69
N PHE A 377 -20.64 23.01 13.49
CA PHE A 377 -19.65 22.03 13.02
C PHE A 377 -18.21 22.57 13.11
N LEU A 378 -17.94 23.78 12.62
CA LEU A 378 -16.62 24.40 12.71
C LEU A 378 -16.18 24.66 14.15
N ALA A 379 -17.11 25.00 15.05
CA ALA A 379 -16.81 25.17 16.48
C ALA A 379 -16.41 23.85 17.13
N GLU A 380 -17.09 22.75 16.79
CA GLU A 380 -16.73 21.40 17.24
C GLU A 380 -15.37 20.97 16.68
N LEU A 381 -15.16 21.18 15.39
CA LEU A 381 -13.91 20.85 14.71
C LEU A 381 -12.70 21.56 15.33
N ARG A 382 -12.81 22.88 15.61
CA ARG A 382 -11.76 23.65 16.29
C ARG A 382 -11.45 23.18 17.70
N ARG A 383 -12.42 22.59 18.37
CA ARG A 383 -12.23 22.01 19.71
C ARG A 383 -11.56 20.64 19.66
N GLU A 384 -11.88 19.80 18.68
CA GLU A 384 -11.52 18.38 18.66
C GLU A 384 -10.28 18.06 17.82
N LEU A 385 -10.07 18.77 16.71
CA LEU A 385 -8.96 18.47 15.80
C LEU A 385 -7.57 18.77 16.39
N PRO A 386 -7.29 19.91 17.05
CA PRO A 386 -5.95 20.21 17.55
C PRO A 386 -5.44 19.19 18.59
N PRO A 387 -6.22 18.74 19.60
CA PRO A 387 -5.74 17.71 20.52
C PRO A 387 -5.58 16.33 19.85
N ALA A 388 -6.35 16.02 18.81
CA ALA A 388 -6.18 14.79 18.04
C ALA A 388 -4.86 14.80 17.26
N LEU A 389 -4.53 15.92 16.60
CA LEU A 389 -3.25 16.10 15.89
C LEU A 389 -2.06 15.94 16.82
N ARG A 390 -2.11 16.53 18.01
CA ARG A 390 -1.04 16.37 19.02
C ARG A 390 -0.81 14.90 19.38
N ARG A 391 -1.87 14.13 19.57
CA ARG A 391 -1.74 12.69 19.84
C ARG A 391 -1.11 11.94 18.68
N MET A 392 -1.55 12.21 17.45
CA MET A 392 -1.00 11.58 16.24
C MET A 392 0.49 11.86 16.07
N GLN A 393 0.92 13.09 16.30
CA GLN A 393 2.34 13.46 16.28
C GLN A 393 3.12 12.77 17.40
N ALA A 394 2.56 12.68 18.61
CA ALA A 394 3.18 11.96 19.72
C ALA A 394 3.29 10.46 19.47
N GLU A 395 2.37 9.87 18.72
CA GLU A 395 2.38 8.47 18.29
C GLU A 395 3.25 8.21 17.04
N ASN A 396 3.99 9.22 16.57
CA ASN A 396 4.92 9.15 15.43
C ASN A 396 4.26 8.76 14.09
N ILE A 397 3.05 9.23 13.84
CA ILE A 397 2.46 9.11 12.50
C ILE A 397 3.32 9.88 11.51
N ALA A 398 3.68 9.24 10.39
CA ALA A 398 4.53 9.85 9.39
C ALA A 398 3.90 11.15 8.85
N PRO A 399 4.69 12.21 8.58
CA PRO A 399 4.17 13.47 8.05
C PRO A 399 3.33 13.30 6.78
N VAL A 400 3.74 12.40 5.88
CA VAL A 400 3.00 12.06 4.65
C VAL A 400 1.60 11.51 4.94
N ASP A 401 1.43 10.81 6.07
CA ASP A 401 0.17 10.20 6.47
C ASP A 401 -0.65 11.11 7.41
N LEU A 402 -0.06 12.19 7.95
CA LEU A 402 -0.69 13.04 8.96
C LEU A 402 -1.96 13.73 8.45
N ALA A 403 -1.92 14.27 7.24
CA ALA A 403 -3.08 14.93 6.63
C ALA A 403 -4.25 13.96 6.48
N GLN A 404 -3.97 12.72 6.04
CA GLN A 404 -4.99 11.68 5.94
C GLN A 404 -5.49 11.19 7.29
N ALA A 405 -4.58 11.03 8.26
CA ALA A 405 -4.96 10.66 9.63
C ALA A 405 -5.85 11.72 10.28
N ALA A 406 -5.58 13.00 10.03
CA ALA A 406 -6.36 14.14 10.50
C ALA A 406 -7.80 14.19 9.95
N ILE A 407 -8.03 13.59 8.77
CA ILE A 407 -9.37 13.43 8.22
C ILE A 407 -10.28 12.68 9.20
N GLY A 408 -9.76 11.71 9.96
CA GLY A 408 -10.54 10.92 10.89
C GLY A 408 -11.25 11.70 11.96
N PRO A 409 -10.57 12.45 12.81
CA PRO A 409 -11.22 13.32 13.79
C PRO A 409 -12.17 14.34 13.17
N GLY A 410 -11.78 14.91 12.00
CA GLY A 410 -12.62 15.82 11.24
C GLY A 410 -13.90 15.17 10.75
N MET A 411 -13.79 14.00 10.14
CA MET A 411 -14.95 13.23 9.67
C MET A 411 -15.77 12.69 10.84
N ALA A 412 -15.17 12.37 12.00
CA ALA A 412 -15.91 12.00 13.20
C ALA A 412 -16.81 13.15 13.69
N ALA A 413 -16.33 14.38 13.65
CA ALA A 413 -17.13 15.56 13.94
C ALA A 413 -18.24 15.78 12.90
N PHE A 414 -17.97 15.55 11.62
CA PHE A 414 -18.93 15.75 10.54
C PHE A 414 -20.02 14.68 10.49
N THR A 415 -19.63 13.39 10.55
CA THR A 415 -20.52 12.25 10.27
C THR A 415 -21.40 11.85 11.45
N ARG A 416 -21.15 12.36 12.66
CA ARG A 416 -22.01 12.13 13.84
C ARG A 416 -23.37 12.78 13.71
N HIS A 417 -23.49 13.82 12.90
CA HIS A 417 -24.71 14.57 12.65
C HIS A 417 -25.54 13.95 11.52
N GLY A 418 -26.84 14.13 11.57
CA GLY A 418 -27.75 13.74 10.50
C GLY A 418 -27.50 14.54 9.21
N ALA A 419 -27.24 15.84 9.38
CA ALA A 419 -26.79 16.74 8.33
C ALA A 419 -26.02 17.94 8.93
N VAL A 420 -25.08 18.48 8.14
CA VAL A 420 -24.52 19.81 8.40
C VAL A 420 -25.06 20.75 7.33
N LEU A 421 -25.66 21.87 7.74
CA LEU A 421 -26.36 22.80 6.86
C LEU A 421 -25.52 24.07 6.65
N ASN A 422 -25.41 24.51 5.40
CA ASN A 422 -24.81 25.79 5.05
C ASN A 422 -25.76 26.97 5.35
N ALA A 423 -25.31 28.21 5.06
CA ALA A 423 -26.10 29.42 5.34
C ALA A 423 -27.44 29.48 4.55
N GLN A 424 -27.58 28.73 3.48
CA GLN A 424 -28.78 28.63 2.65
C GLN A 424 -29.69 27.47 3.07
N GLY A 425 -29.34 26.72 4.12
CA GLY A 425 -30.06 25.52 4.58
C GLY A 425 -29.86 24.27 3.72
N ALA A 426 -28.93 24.30 2.77
CA ALA A 426 -28.54 23.12 1.98
C ALA A 426 -27.51 22.29 2.74
N HIS A 427 -27.50 20.98 2.45
CA HIS A 427 -26.53 20.05 3.04
C HIS A 427 -25.10 20.39 2.59
N LEU A 428 -24.17 20.45 3.53
CA LEU A 428 -22.75 20.55 3.26
C LEU A 428 -22.27 19.22 2.65
N SER A 429 -21.55 19.29 1.54
CA SER A 429 -21.00 18.09 0.90
C SER A 429 -19.78 17.55 1.69
N VAL A 430 -19.43 16.28 1.45
CA VAL A 430 -18.18 15.70 1.99
C VAL A 430 -16.96 16.48 1.51
N ARG A 431 -16.96 16.94 0.26
CA ARG A 431 -15.90 17.80 -0.30
C ARG A 431 -15.72 19.08 0.51
N ASP A 432 -16.83 19.79 0.78
CA ASP A 432 -16.75 21.03 1.55
C ASP A 432 -16.29 20.76 2.98
N ALA A 433 -16.75 19.67 3.60
CA ALA A 433 -16.29 19.26 4.93
C ALA A 433 -14.79 18.95 4.96
N LEU A 434 -14.26 18.24 3.96
CA LEU A 434 -12.83 17.96 3.83
C LEU A 434 -12.02 19.23 3.62
N THR A 435 -12.54 20.19 2.87
CA THR A 435 -11.91 21.52 2.68
C THR A 435 -11.78 22.26 4.00
N GLU A 436 -12.85 22.27 4.82
CA GLU A 436 -12.82 22.88 6.16
C GLU A 436 -11.85 22.17 7.10
N ILE A 437 -11.81 20.82 7.07
CA ILE A 437 -10.90 20.01 7.89
C ILE A 437 -9.45 20.32 7.51
N ASN A 438 -9.12 20.36 6.23
CA ASN A 438 -7.77 20.65 5.75
C ASN A 438 -7.36 22.11 6.06
N GLY A 439 -8.29 23.07 5.91
CA GLY A 439 -8.05 24.45 6.26
C GLY A 439 -7.71 24.62 7.76
N LEU A 440 -8.45 23.95 8.62
CA LEU A 440 -8.18 24.00 10.07
C LEU A 440 -6.91 23.22 10.46
N LEU A 441 -6.58 22.15 9.75
CA LEU A 441 -5.31 21.45 9.90
C LEU A 441 -4.13 22.41 9.66
N ASP A 442 -4.19 23.14 8.55
CA ASP A 442 -3.17 24.14 8.18
C ASP A 442 -3.10 25.25 9.25
N GLU A 443 -4.24 25.82 9.66
CA GLU A 443 -4.30 26.84 10.73
C GLU A 443 -3.64 26.33 12.02
N THR A 444 -3.98 25.11 12.47
CA THR A 444 -3.46 24.52 13.72
C THR A 444 -1.96 24.33 13.69
N LEU A 445 -1.41 23.98 12.53
CA LEU A 445 0.03 23.77 12.38
C LEU A 445 0.81 25.09 12.26
N VAL A 446 0.18 26.14 11.74
CA VAL A 446 0.76 27.51 11.70
C VAL A 446 0.79 28.15 13.07
N GLU A 447 -0.27 28.02 13.90
CA GLU A 447 -0.34 28.60 15.24
C GLU A 447 0.83 28.17 16.15
N ARG A 448 1.41 27.00 15.92
CA ARG A 448 2.54 26.46 16.69
C ARG A 448 3.91 27.03 16.35
N GLU A 449 4.03 27.86 15.32
CA GLU A 449 5.31 28.53 15.00
C GLU A 449 5.81 29.42 16.13
N GLY A 450 4.91 29.90 17.00
CA GLY A 450 5.26 30.65 18.20
C GLY A 450 6.11 29.89 19.23
N ASP A 451 6.07 28.57 19.19
CA ASP A 451 6.80 27.69 20.13
C ASP A 451 8.29 27.53 19.76
N PHE A 452 8.68 27.92 18.54
CA PHE A 452 10.07 27.84 18.07
C PHE A 452 10.86 29.12 18.45
N ASP A 453 12.18 28.96 18.54
CA ASP A 453 13.11 30.08 18.76
C ASP A 453 13.08 31.10 17.60
N ALA A 454 13.64 32.29 17.83
CA ALA A 454 13.63 33.38 16.86
C ALA A 454 14.36 33.04 15.55
N GLY A 455 15.46 32.30 15.62
CA GLY A 455 16.23 31.86 14.46
C GLY A 455 15.47 30.84 13.63
N SER A 456 14.82 29.86 14.27
CA SER A 456 13.98 28.88 13.60
C SER A 456 12.75 29.50 12.94
N ARG A 457 12.09 30.48 13.58
CA ARG A 457 10.97 31.22 12.97
C ARG A 457 11.40 32.06 11.77
N TRP A 458 12.60 32.60 11.82
CA TRP A 458 13.19 33.30 10.67
C TRP A 458 13.43 32.33 9.52
N ALA A 459 14.10 31.21 9.83
CA ALA A 459 14.44 30.19 8.84
C ALA A 459 13.21 29.58 8.17
N LEU A 460 12.13 29.31 8.93
CA LEU A 460 10.85 28.87 8.39
C LEU A 460 10.27 29.87 7.37
N ALA A 461 10.16 31.15 7.74
CA ALA A 461 9.60 32.17 6.86
C ALA A 461 10.45 32.38 5.60
N TRP A 462 11.77 32.27 5.72
CA TRP A 462 12.68 32.32 4.57
C TRP A 462 12.51 31.11 3.67
N PHE A 463 12.46 29.92 4.28
CA PHE A 463 12.30 28.65 3.58
C PHE A 463 10.99 28.57 2.79
N GLU A 464 9.89 29.10 3.31
CA GLU A 464 8.63 29.19 2.57
C GLU A 464 8.80 29.95 1.26
N GLN A 465 9.55 31.05 1.25
CA GLN A 465 9.72 31.90 0.08
C GLN A 465 10.82 31.39 -0.87
N HIS A 466 11.96 30.99 -0.35
CA HIS A 466 13.19 30.75 -1.12
C HIS A 466 13.68 29.29 -1.07
N GLY A 467 13.20 28.45 -0.12
CA GLY A 467 13.79 27.14 0.13
C GLY A 467 15.24 27.30 0.58
N PHE A 468 16.11 26.49 -0.01
CA PHE A 468 17.57 26.62 0.12
C PHE A 468 18.19 27.53 -0.97
N GLY A 469 17.35 28.18 -1.79
CA GLY A 469 17.81 29.13 -2.80
C GLY A 469 18.21 30.46 -2.23
N GLU A 470 18.86 31.29 -3.08
CA GLU A 470 19.34 32.62 -2.72
C GLU A 470 18.21 33.68 -2.76
N GLY A 471 18.23 34.59 -1.80
CA GLY A 471 17.41 35.78 -1.77
C GLY A 471 18.22 37.05 -1.48
N GLU A 472 17.61 38.21 -1.51
CA GLU A 472 18.28 39.48 -1.29
C GLU A 472 18.55 39.74 0.20
N PHE A 473 19.73 40.30 0.52
CA PHE A 473 20.13 40.64 1.89
C PHE A 473 19.17 41.63 2.55
N GLY A 474 18.64 42.60 1.83
CA GLY A 474 17.69 43.58 2.35
C GLY A 474 16.38 42.94 2.83
N VAL A 475 15.89 41.90 2.12
CA VAL A 475 14.72 41.11 2.52
C VAL A 475 15.04 40.30 3.77
N ALA A 476 16.21 39.64 3.81
CA ALA A 476 16.68 38.88 4.96
C ALA A 476 16.81 39.74 6.22
N GLU A 477 17.36 40.95 6.09
CA GLU A 477 17.50 41.89 7.20
C GLU A 477 16.13 42.38 7.72
N THR A 478 15.19 42.69 6.82
CA THR A 478 13.83 43.09 7.19
C THR A 478 13.12 41.98 7.95
N LEU A 479 13.22 40.73 7.46
CA LEU A 479 12.67 39.54 8.11
C LEU A 479 13.31 39.32 9.48
N SER A 480 14.63 39.52 9.60
CA SER A 480 15.35 39.39 10.87
C SER A 480 14.82 40.31 11.95
N LYS A 481 14.56 41.57 11.61
CA LYS A 481 13.95 42.53 12.53
C LYS A 481 12.55 42.13 12.96
N ALA A 482 11.75 41.62 12.00
CA ALA A 482 10.38 41.13 12.30
C ALA A 482 10.35 39.89 13.20
N LYS A 483 11.39 39.06 13.20
CA LYS A 483 11.49 37.82 13.97
C LYS A 483 12.40 37.93 15.21
N ASN A 484 12.84 39.15 15.60
CA ASN A 484 13.74 39.43 16.74
C ASN A 484 15.08 38.66 16.66
N THR A 485 15.72 38.68 15.50
CA THR A 485 17.05 38.12 15.27
C THR A 485 17.87 39.03 14.37
N SER A 486 19.05 38.60 13.92
CA SER A 486 19.84 39.32 12.95
C SER A 486 20.49 38.35 11.95
N VAL A 487 20.68 38.81 10.69
CA VAL A 487 21.36 37.99 9.67
C VAL A 487 22.74 37.56 10.16
N ARG A 488 23.45 38.45 10.87
CA ARG A 488 24.78 38.13 11.44
C ARG A 488 24.71 37.00 12.45
N ALA A 489 23.78 37.03 13.39
CA ALA A 489 23.60 35.95 14.38
C ALA A 489 23.28 34.60 13.75
N LEU A 490 22.48 34.62 12.68
CA LEU A 490 22.11 33.42 11.94
C LEU A 490 23.29 32.84 11.12
N VAL A 491 24.19 33.69 10.61
CA VAL A 491 25.46 33.28 9.97
C VAL A 491 26.42 32.68 11.02
N GLU A 492 26.57 33.33 12.18
CA GLU A 492 27.39 32.85 13.28
C GLU A 492 26.90 31.53 13.85
N ALA A 493 25.58 31.31 13.87
CA ALA A 493 24.96 30.04 14.22
C ALA A 493 25.07 28.95 13.14
N GLY A 494 25.58 29.27 11.94
CA GLY A 494 25.75 28.30 10.87
C GLY A 494 24.46 27.89 10.14
N LEU A 495 23.37 28.69 10.24
CA LEU A 495 22.12 28.42 9.54
C LEU A 495 22.19 28.87 8.08
N LEU A 496 22.90 29.95 7.80
CA LEU A 496 22.89 30.56 6.49
C LEU A 496 24.26 31.11 6.05
N GLU A 497 24.38 31.23 4.77
CA GLU A 497 25.49 31.89 4.11
C GLU A 497 25.05 33.25 3.60
N SER A 498 25.90 34.28 3.80
CA SER A 498 25.70 35.63 3.27
C SER A 498 26.89 36.05 2.46
N ARG A 499 26.73 36.21 1.13
CA ARG A 499 27.79 36.63 0.20
C ARG A 499 27.24 37.60 -0.87
N HIS A 500 28.01 38.63 -1.20
CA HIS A 500 27.72 39.54 -2.32
C HIS A 500 26.29 40.14 -2.33
N GLY A 501 25.73 40.44 -1.14
CA GLY A 501 24.37 40.95 -1.00
C GLY A 501 23.26 39.91 -1.18
N ARG A 502 23.61 38.62 -1.22
CA ARG A 502 22.70 37.49 -1.25
C ARG A 502 22.77 36.69 0.06
N VAL A 503 21.68 36.04 0.40
CA VAL A 503 21.55 35.18 1.59
C VAL A 503 20.86 33.91 1.18
N ARG A 504 21.34 32.76 1.66
CA ARG A 504 20.66 31.45 1.51
C ARG A 504 20.77 30.63 2.78
N LEU A 505 19.77 29.79 3.04
CA LEU A 505 19.85 28.75 4.06
C LEU A 505 20.81 27.64 3.60
N LEU A 506 21.53 27.05 4.53
CA LEU A 506 22.41 25.91 4.25
C LEU A 506 21.58 24.61 4.27
N PRO A 507 21.61 23.80 3.19
CA PRO A 507 20.98 22.49 3.19
C PRO A 507 21.72 21.52 4.13
N PRO A 508 21.08 20.40 4.57
CA PRO A 508 21.69 19.46 5.49
C PRO A 508 23.07 18.95 5.06
N SER A 509 23.30 18.77 3.77
CA SER A 509 24.58 18.32 3.20
C SER A 509 25.74 19.29 3.36
N GLU A 510 25.46 20.59 3.51
CA GLU A 510 26.46 21.66 3.61
C GLU A 510 26.73 22.08 5.07
N LEU A 511 25.99 21.55 6.04
CA LEU A 511 26.19 21.85 7.45
C LEU A 511 27.52 21.29 7.97
N SER A 512 28.11 21.95 8.99
CA SER A 512 29.38 21.54 9.57
C SER A 512 29.36 20.12 10.13
N ALA A 513 30.40 19.35 9.81
CA ALA A 513 30.57 18.00 10.38
C ALA A 513 30.94 18.04 11.88
N ASP A 514 31.60 19.11 12.32
CA ASP A 514 32.10 19.28 13.69
C ASP A 514 31.05 19.90 14.63
N TRP A 515 29.81 20.10 14.15
CA TRP A 515 28.74 20.63 14.97
C TRP A 515 28.44 19.73 16.17
N LYS A 516 28.29 20.32 17.33
CA LYS A 516 27.94 19.63 18.57
C LYS A 516 26.74 20.30 19.21
N PRO A 517 25.83 19.55 19.85
CA PRO A 517 24.79 20.14 20.67
C PRO A 517 25.43 21.04 21.73
N ALA A 518 24.89 22.26 21.92
CA ALA A 518 25.33 23.16 22.97
C ALA A 518 25.15 22.50 24.36
N GLY A 519 26.20 22.55 25.18
CA GLY A 519 26.16 22.09 26.58
C GLY A 519 25.34 23.05 27.46
N GLU A 520 25.03 22.61 28.69
CA GLU A 520 24.39 23.49 29.69
C GLU A 520 25.34 24.68 29.97
N GLY A 521 24.88 25.90 29.62
CA GLY A 521 25.61 27.16 29.85
C GLY A 521 26.31 27.77 28.61
N GLU A 522 26.37 27.09 27.49
CA GLU A 522 26.72 27.63 26.17
C GLU A 522 25.45 28.03 25.39
N GLY A 523 25.54 29.01 24.47
CA GLY A 523 24.38 29.51 23.72
C GLY A 523 23.53 28.37 23.14
N GLU A 524 22.21 28.53 23.13
CA GLU A 524 21.28 27.48 22.68
C GLU A 524 21.35 27.34 21.15
N ASN A 525 21.52 26.07 20.65
CA ASN A 525 21.28 25.76 19.25
C ASN A 525 19.84 26.01 18.89
N THR A 526 19.59 26.49 17.68
CA THR A 526 18.23 26.66 17.15
C THR A 526 17.60 25.30 16.87
N VAL A 527 16.28 25.25 16.88
CA VAL A 527 15.53 24.03 16.49
C VAL A 527 15.79 23.71 15.02
N TRP A 528 16.01 24.76 14.18
CA TRP A 528 16.38 24.60 12.77
C TRP A 528 17.68 23.85 12.59
N GLU A 529 18.75 24.24 13.29
CA GLU A 529 20.03 23.49 13.27
C GLU A 529 19.82 22.05 13.70
N THR A 530 19.09 21.87 14.79
CA THR A 530 18.88 20.56 15.39
C THR A 530 18.20 19.59 14.41
N VAL A 531 17.15 20.02 13.71
CA VAL A 531 16.45 19.15 12.75
C VAL A 531 17.34 18.81 11.56
N HIS A 532 18.07 19.78 11.02
CA HIS A 532 18.90 19.56 9.83
C HIS A 532 20.16 18.75 10.13
N HIS A 533 20.75 18.89 11.34
CA HIS A 533 21.84 18.01 11.76
C HIS A 533 21.36 16.58 12.05
N LEU A 534 20.16 16.39 12.60
CA LEU A 534 19.57 15.04 12.73
C LEU A 534 19.36 14.39 11.35
N ILE A 535 18.84 15.14 10.38
CA ILE A 535 18.67 14.63 9.00
C ILE A 535 20.04 14.27 8.41
N ARG A 536 21.02 15.16 8.48
CA ARG A 536 22.36 14.91 7.97
C ARG A 536 22.99 13.64 8.54
N VAL A 537 22.91 13.46 9.87
CA VAL A 537 23.46 12.28 10.55
C VAL A 537 22.68 11.01 10.15
N LEU A 538 21.37 11.10 10.02
CA LEU A 538 20.53 9.98 9.59
C LEU A 538 20.85 9.55 8.15
N GLU A 539 20.98 10.50 7.23
CA GLU A 539 21.27 10.22 5.81
C GLU A 539 22.69 9.70 5.59
N SER A 540 23.69 10.21 6.34
CA SER A 540 25.09 9.82 6.15
C SER A 540 25.52 8.60 6.97
N GLY A 541 24.92 8.38 8.15
CA GLY A 541 25.36 7.37 9.12
C GLY A 541 24.27 6.38 9.53
N GLY A 542 23.02 6.58 9.09
CA GLY A 542 21.90 5.73 9.46
C GLY A 542 21.33 5.99 10.85
N GLU A 543 20.46 5.10 11.30
CA GLU A 543 19.64 5.28 12.51
C GLU A 543 20.45 5.28 13.81
N ARG A 544 21.58 4.57 13.87
CA ARG A 544 22.37 4.45 15.10
C ARG A 544 23.09 5.75 15.49
N PRO A 545 23.91 6.39 14.63
CA PRO A 545 24.50 7.70 14.94
C PRO A 545 23.45 8.78 15.18
N ALA A 546 22.32 8.70 14.49
CA ALA A 546 21.20 9.61 14.72
C ALA A 546 20.57 9.39 16.11
N ALA A 547 20.43 8.15 16.59
CA ALA A 547 19.97 7.86 17.94
C ALA A 547 20.93 8.35 19.01
N GLU A 548 22.25 8.23 18.81
CA GLU A 548 23.26 8.82 19.71
C GLU A 548 23.13 10.35 19.78
N LEU A 549 22.81 10.98 18.66
CA LEU A 549 22.56 12.42 18.64
C LEU A 549 21.26 12.77 19.39
N VAL A 550 20.19 11.98 19.22
CA VAL A 550 18.93 12.14 19.98
C VAL A 550 19.18 12.07 21.50
N VAL A 551 20.00 11.13 21.97
CA VAL A 551 20.37 11.04 23.39
C VAL A 551 21.04 12.33 23.89
N ARG A 552 21.97 12.88 23.11
CA ARG A 552 22.68 14.12 23.48
C ARG A 552 21.80 15.37 23.44
N LEU A 553 20.82 15.40 22.56
CA LEU A 553 19.87 16.52 22.40
C LEU A 553 18.78 16.53 23.47
N GLY A 554 18.44 15.35 24.03
CA GLY A 554 17.38 15.24 25.03
C GLY A 554 16.03 15.75 24.52
N SER A 555 15.36 16.61 25.29
CA SER A 555 14.04 17.16 24.92
C SER A 555 14.05 18.03 23.65
N ARG A 556 15.21 18.61 23.27
CA ARG A 556 15.33 19.40 22.04
C ARG A 556 15.11 18.57 20.78
N ALA A 557 15.42 17.26 20.84
CA ALA A 557 15.16 16.36 19.74
C ALA A 557 13.65 16.24 19.42
N GLU A 558 12.79 16.27 20.44
CA GLU A 558 11.33 16.24 20.24
C GLU A 558 10.83 17.53 19.55
N THR A 559 11.36 18.70 19.94
CA THR A 559 11.01 19.97 19.29
C THR A 559 11.50 20.01 17.84
N ALA A 560 12.68 19.41 17.55
CA ALA A 560 13.16 19.25 16.19
C ALA A 560 12.25 18.35 15.34
N ARG A 561 11.72 17.27 15.92
CA ARG A 561 10.73 16.43 15.25
C ARG A 561 9.46 17.22 14.92
N GLU A 562 8.96 18.05 15.81
CA GLU A 562 7.80 18.91 15.55
C GLU A 562 8.06 19.88 14.38
N LEU A 563 9.27 20.47 14.33
CA LEU A 563 9.67 21.30 13.21
C LEU A 563 9.75 20.51 11.88
N ALA A 564 10.19 19.25 11.92
CA ALA A 564 10.21 18.38 10.73
C ALA A 564 8.81 18.15 10.15
N TYR A 565 7.79 17.96 10.98
CA TYR A 565 6.39 17.89 10.51
C TYR A 565 5.98 19.19 9.78
N ARG A 566 6.32 20.33 10.32
CA ARG A 566 5.97 21.62 9.71
C ARG A 566 6.69 21.83 8.37
N LEU A 567 7.98 21.52 8.31
CA LEU A 567 8.79 21.62 7.10
C LEU A 567 8.30 20.68 5.99
N TYR A 568 7.91 19.46 6.37
CA TYR A 568 7.30 18.53 5.44
C TYR A 568 6.06 19.13 4.75
N LEU A 569 5.14 19.69 5.51
CA LEU A 569 3.89 20.26 4.98
C LEU A 569 4.13 21.51 4.11
N ILE A 570 5.13 22.33 4.46
CA ILE A 570 5.55 23.46 3.62
C ILE A 570 6.07 22.92 2.27
N CYS A 571 6.91 21.91 2.29
CA CYS A 571 7.45 21.30 1.07
C CYS A 571 6.36 20.68 0.20
N GLU A 572 5.41 19.95 0.79
CA GLU A 572 4.26 19.39 0.08
C GLU A 572 3.44 20.47 -0.62
N ARG A 573 3.05 21.53 0.12
CA ARG A 573 2.28 22.64 -0.44
C ARG A 573 2.99 23.34 -1.60
N LEU A 574 4.31 23.41 -1.55
CA LEU A 574 5.14 24.10 -2.56
C LEU A 574 5.68 23.17 -3.65
N GLY A 575 5.32 21.87 -3.64
CA GLY A 575 5.78 20.88 -4.62
C GLY A 575 7.27 20.55 -4.53
N ARG A 576 7.92 20.73 -3.36
CA ARG A 576 9.34 20.46 -3.11
C ARG A 576 9.55 19.03 -2.63
N ALA A 577 9.29 18.05 -3.50
CA ALA A 577 9.22 16.64 -3.13
C ALA A 577 10.53 16.08 -2.56
N ALA A 578 11.68 16.47 -3.10
CA ALA A 578 13.00 15.99 -2.62
C ALA A 578 13.28 16.42 -1.18
N GLU A 579 12.99 17.69 -0.85
CA GLU A 579 13.18 18.24 0.51
C GLU A 579 12.18 17.62 1.49
N ALA A 580 10.91 17.43 1.08
CA ALA A 580 9.88 16.76 1.86
C ALA A 580 10.30 15.35 2.29
N GLN A 581 11.02 14.62 1.42
CA GLN A 581 11.46 13.25 1.69
C GLN A 581 12.39 13.17 2.90
N SER A 582 13.34 14.08 3.07
CA SER A 582 14.27 14.11 4.21
C SER A 582 13.53 14.31 5.54
N TYR A 583 12.58 15.24 5.59
CA TYR A 583 11.76 15.46 6.79
C TYR A 583 10.87 14.27 7.13
N ASN A 584 10.26 13.68 6.13
CA ASN A 584 9.46 12.47 6.30
C ASN A 584 10.31 11.27 6.78
N ALA A 585 11.52 11.10 6.25
CA ALA A 585 12.44 10.05 6.64
C ALA A 585 12.82 10.17 8.12
N LEU A 586 13.15 11.37 8.60
CA LEU A 586 13.48 11.61 10.00
C LEU A 586 12.34 11.18 10.93
N VAL A 587 11.10 11.59 10.64
CA VAL A 587 9.95 11.23 11.49
C VAL A 587 9.63 9.74 11.41
N ARG A 588 9.75 9.12 10.24
CA ARG A 588 9.54 7.66 10.07
C ARG A 588 10.55 6.82 10.84
N SER A 589 11.79 7.27 10.92
CA SER A 589 12.84 6.59 11.72
C SER A 589 12.70 6.87 13.22
N TRP A 590 11.87 7.84 13.64
CA TRP A 590 11.79 8.28 15.04
C TRP A 590 11.50 7.18 16.06
N PRO A 591 10.58 6.21 15.81
CA PRO A 591 10.36 5.09 16.73
C PRO A 591 11.62 4.26 16.96
N GLU A 592 12.41 4.01 15.92
CA GLU A 592 13.67 3.27 16.03
C GLU A 592 14.74 4.09 16.72
N LEU A 593 14.87 5.38 16.39
CA LEU A 593 15.80 6.30 17.05
C LEU A 593 15.54 6.35 18.56
N THR A 594 14.29 6.47 18.97
CA THR A 594 13.90 6.49 20.39
C THR A 594 14.06 5.14 21.07
N ARG A 595 13.83 4.03 20.37
CA ARG A 595 14.09 2.68 20.87
C ARG A 595 15.58 2.47 21.15
N LEU A 596 16.43 2.83 20.22
CA LEU A 596 17.90 2.76 20.35
C LEU A 596 18.39 3.70 21.45
N ALA A 597 17.87 4.94 21.51
CA ALA A 597 18.25 5.93 22.52
C ALA A 597 17.93 5.47 23.96
N ARG A 598 16.87 4.67 24.16
CA ARG A 598 16.49 4.11 25.47
C ARG A 598 17.30 2.87 25.87
N ASN A 599 18.07 2.28 24.96
CA ASN A 599 18.87 1.09 25.24
C ASN A 599 20.37 1.35 24.95
N PRO A 600 21.12 1.88 25.94
CA PRO A 600 22.54 2.21 25.78
C PRO A 600 23.43 1.01 25.40
N ASP A 601 23.06 -0.21 25.80
CA ASP A 601 23.80 -1.42 25.47
C ASP A 601 23.63 -1.79 23.99
N ALA A 602 22.46 -1.54 23.38
CA ALA A 602 22.24 -1.71 21.95
C ALA A 602 23.07 -0.69 21.12
N LEU A 603 23.38 0.47 21.67
CA LEU A 603 24.28 1.45 21.04
C LEU A 603 25.75 1.03 21.12
N ARG A 604 26.18 0.31 22.17
CA ARG A 604 27.56 -0.11 22.41
C ARG A 604 27.94 -1.44 21.76
N SER A 605 27.01 -2.40 21.64
CA SER A 605 27.30 -3.79 21.28
C SER A 605 27.67 -4.06 19.81
N ALA A 606 27.84 -3.06 18.96
CA ALA A 606 28.19 -3.26 17.55
C ALA A 606 29.50 -2.57 17.12
N GLN A 607 30.31 -2.08 18.04
CA GLN A 607 31.69 -1.73 17.71
C GLN A 607 32.58 -2.97 17.47
N ASP A 608 32.09 -4.18 17.84
CA ASP A 608 32.83 -5.45 17.78
C ASP A 608 32.37 -6.43 16.69
N SER A 609 31.46 -6.06 15.78
CA SER A 609 31.09 -6.94 14.67
C SER A 609 31.77 -6.48 13.38
N PRO A 610 32.67 -7.29 12.79
CA PRO A 610 33.25 -6.98 11.48
C PRO A 610 32.14 -6.98 10.43
N SER A 611 32.16 -5.97 9.55
CA SER A 611 31.28 -5.87 8.40
C SER A 611 31.38 -7.13 7.54
N LEU A 612 30.33 -7.90 7.46
CA LEU A 612 30.13 -8.93 6.45
C LEU A 612 29.51 -8.27 5.20
N PHE A 613 30.40 -7.85 4.27
CA PHE A 613 30.09 -7.70 2.84
C PHE A 613 31.25 -8.22 2.02
#